data_50c3f726e1dfa778a4ddbe21f883c7e9
#
_entry.id   50c3f726e1dfa778a4ddbe21f883c7e9
#
_cell.length_a   1.000
_cell.length_b   1.000
_cell.length_c   1.000
_cell.angle_alpha   90.00
_cell.angle_beta   90.00
_cell.angle_gamma   90.00
#
_symmetry.space_group_name_H-M   'P 1'
#
loop_
_entity.id
_entity.type
_entity.pdbx_description
1 polymer ?
#
loop_
_entity_poly.entity_id
_entity_poly.type
_entity_poly.pdbx_seq_one_letter_code
_entity_poly.pdbx_strand_id
1 'polypeptide(L)'
;MSDVISQESFDELALYFNGGGHLLTPDACRIAAERARILCAHGLDALRQYTHRTGMTVHYYVAPYDTSDLLRTGASALALTGARHELSGMKTPLIDAYILPSDLTKFAPNWWLEPAPPERANVILREVFTLPRVLRLHVAADLLHACDIGAVDERAQEGAERIMKELCRLSER
;
A
#
# COMPACT_ATOMS: atom_id res chain seq x y z
N MET A 1 -10.85 0.10 -20.53
CA MET A 1 -11.06 -0.97 -19.52
C MET A 1 -9.95 -0.86 -18.50
N SER A 2 -10.27 -0.50 -17.28
CA SER A 2 -9.27 -0.48 -16.20
C SER A 2 -9.03 -1.94 -15.82
N ASP A 3 -7.88 -2.48 -16.18
CA ASP A 3 -7.47 -3.82 -15.75
C ASP A 3 -7.16 -3.76 -14.26
N VAL A 4 -8.19 -4.06 -13.46
CA VAL A 4 -8.02 -4.19 -12.01
C VAL A 4 -7.05 -5.37 -11.79
N ILE A 5 -5.90 -5.08 -11.22
CA ILE A 5 -4.89 -6.10 -10.93
C ILE A 5 -5.33 -6.96 -9.75
N SER A 6 -5.04 -8.27 -9.77
CA SER A 6 -5.23 -9.11 -8.59
C SER A 6 -4.18 -8.79 -7.53
N GLN A 7 -4.48 -9.06 -6.25
CA GLN A 7 -3.50 -8.92 -5.17
C GLN A 7 -2.23 -9.74 -5.47
N GLU A 8 -2.39 -10.99 -5.91
CA GLU A 8 -1.26 -11.86 -6.28
C GLU A 8 -0.38 -11.25 -7.37
N SER A 9 -0.98 -10.77 -8.46
CA SER A 9 -0.22 -10.13 -9.54
C SER A 9 0.45 -8.83 -9.12
N PHE A 10 -0.11 -8.12 -8.14
CA PHE A 10 0.53 -6.95 -7.56
C PHE A 10 1.72 -7.33 -6.67
N ASP A 11 1.60 -8.40 -5.90
CA ASP A 11 2.69 -8.93 -5.08
C ASP A 11 3.87 -9.39 -5.94
N GLU A 12 3.58 -10.06 -7.09
CA GLU A 12 4.60 -10.43 -8.08
C GLU A 12 5.31 -9.20 -8.67
N LEU A 13 4.55 -8.16 -9.01
CA LEU A 13 5.10 -6.90 -9.51
C LEU A 13 5.98 -6.20 -8.47
N ALA A 14 5.53 -6.18 -7.21
CA ALA A 14 6.32 -5.62 -6.10
C ALA A 14 7.62 -6.41 -5.89
N LEU A 15 7.55 -7.73 -5.98
CA LEU A 15 8.70 -8.61 -5.89
C LEU A 15 9.69 -8.37 -7.05
N TYR A 16 9.18 -8.19 -8.27
CA TYR A 16 10.00 -7.87 -9.45
C TYR A 16 10.79 -6.57 -9.23
N PHE A 17 10.15 -5.49 -8.83
CA PHE A 17 10.82 -4.22 -8.51
C PHE A 17 11.87 -4.33 -7.41
N ASN A 18 11.72 -5.30 -6.52
CA ASN A 18 12.68 -5.55 -5.43
C ASN A 18 13.83 -6.50 -5.83
N GLY A 19 14.00 -6.78 -7.13
CA GLY A 19 15.05 -7.66 -7.64
C GLY A 19 14.72 -9.15 -7.54
N GLY A 20 13.51 -9.50 -7.14
CA GLY A 20 13.04 -10.87 -6.94
C GLY A 20 12.49 -11.57 -8.20
N GLY A 21 12.73 -11.02 -9.39
CA GLY A 21 12.21 -11.61 -10.63
C GLY A 21 12.62 -13.07 -10.86
N HIS A 22 13.77 -13.48 -10.35
CA HIS A 22 14.24 -14.88 -10.40
C HIS A 22 13.43 -15.86 -9.54
N LEU A 23 12.60 -15.36 -8.64
CA LEU A 23 11.69 -16.15 -7.79
C LEU A 23 10.31 -16.34 -8.44
N LEU A 24 10.04 -15.66 -9.55
CA LEU A 24 8.79 -15.72 -10.28
C LEU A 24 8.86 -16.81 -11.35
N THR A 25 7.70 -17.31 -11.77
CA THR A 25 7.62 -18.13 -12.98
C THR A 25 8.00 -17.28 -14.20
N PRO A 26 8.46 -17.89 -15.33
CA PRO A 26 8.81 -17.12 -16.52
C PRO A 26 7.69 -16.22 -17.02
N ASP A 27 6.44 -16.68 -17.00
CA ASP A 27 5.28 -15.90 -17.43
C ASP A 27 4.96 -14.77 -16.45
N ALA A 28 4.97 -15.02 -15.13
CA ALA A 28 4.77 -13.98 -14.12
C ALA A 28 5.87 -12.91 -14.20
N CYS A 29 7.12 -13.32 -14.38
CA CYS A 29 8.24 -12.39 -14.55
C CYS A 29 8.07 -11.51 -15.80
N ARG A 30 7.65 -12.08 -16.93
CA ARG A 30 7.39 -11.33 -18.17
C ARG A 30 6.26 -10.32 -17.99
N ILE A 31 5.15 -10.73 -17.35
CA ILE A 31 4.01 -9.84 -17.08
C ILE A 31 4.40 -8.73 -16.09
N ALA A 32 5.13 -9.05 -15.03
CA ALA A 32 5.63 -8.08 -14.06
C ALA A 32 6.57 -7.06 -14.71
N ALA A 33 7.49 -7.51 -15.59
CA ALA A 33 8.39 -6.63 -16.32
C ALA A 33 7.65 -5.67 -17.24
N GLU A 34 6.61 -6.12 -17.94
CA GLU A 34 5.79 -5.24 -18.80
C GLU A 34 5.03 -4.20 -17.97
N ARG A 35 4.40 -4.60 -16.86
CA ARG A 35 3.72 -3.69 -15.94
C ARG A 35 4.68 -2.70 -15.29
N ALA A 36 5.88 -3.13 -14.92
CA ALA A 36 6.92 -2.26 -14.38
C ALA A 36 7.30 -1.17 -15.39
N ARG A 37 7.45 -1.52 -16.67
CA ARG A 37 7.73 -0.55 -17.75
C ARG A 37 6.60 0.48 -17.88
N ILE A 38 5.33 0.05 -17.80
CA ILE A 38 4.17 0.96 -17.83
C ILE A 38 4.18 1.89 -16.62
N LEU A 39 4.42 1.37 -15.41
CA LEU A 39 4.52 2.17 -14.20
C LEU A 39 5.64 3.21 -14.29
N CYS A 40 6.80 2.83 -14.82
CA CYS A 40 7.93 3.76 -14.96
C CYS A 40 7.66 4.84 -16.02
N ALA A 41 6.91 4.51 -17.09
CA ALA A 41 6.56 5.47 -18.13
C ALA A 41 5.48 6.48 -17.68
N HIS A 42 4.51 6.05 -16.87
CA HIS A 42 3.33 6.83 -16.51
C HIS A 42 3.23 7.22 -15.02
N GLY A 43 4.14 6.73 -14.19
CA GLY A 43 4.27 7.14 -12.78
C GLY A 43 3.02 6.90 -11.95
N LEU A 44 2.62 7.91 -11.18
CA LEU A 44 1.50 7.81 -10.24
C LEU A 44 0.15 7.57 -10.92
N ASP A 45 -0.06 8.03 -12.14
CA ASP A 45 -1.33 7.81 -12.86
C ASP A 45 -1.54 6.32 -13.17
N ALA A 46 -0.49 5.62 -13.54
CA ALA A 46 -0.53 4.17 -13.69
C ALA A 46 -0.65 3.46 -12.33
N LEU A 47 0.03 3.96 -11.29
CA LEU A 47 -0.04 3.37 -9.95
C LEU A 47 -1.44 3.47 -9.35
N ARG A 48 -2.19 4.54 -9.61
CA ARG A 48 -3.59 4.69 -9.18
C ARG A 48 -4.48 3.56 -9.67
N GLN A 49 -4.21 3.00 -10.84
CA GLN A 49 -4.96 1.84 -11.36
C GLN A 49 -4.75 0.59 -10.49
N TYR A 50 -3.66 0.54 -9.72
CA TYR A 50 -3.27 -0.58 -8.87
C TYR A 50 -3.53 -0.35 -7.38
N THR A 51 -4.07 0.81 -6.98
CA THR A 51 -4.44 1.07 -5.58
C THR A 51 -5.64 0.24 -5.14
N HIS A 52 -6.55 -0.06 -6.07
CA HIS A 52 -7.67 -0.97 -5.87
C HIS A 52 -7.32 -2.33 -6.49
N ARG A 53 -7.14 -3.35 -5.65
CA ARG A 53 -6.74 -4.69 -6.06
C ARG A 53 -7.87 -5.68 -5.84
N THR A 54 -8.10 -6.57 -6.79
CA THR A 54 -9.07 -7.66 -6.61
C THR A 54 -8.62 -8.58 -5.47
N GLY A 55 -9.55 -8.95 -4.60
CA GLY A 55 -9.27 -9.75 -3.41
C GLY A 55 -8.84 -8.94 -2.19
N MET A 56 -8.87 -7.61 -2.26
CA MET A 56 -8.63 -6.72 -1.14
C MET A 56 -9.88 -5.88 -0.84
N THR A 57 -10.29 -5.87 0.40
CA THR A 57 -11.35 -4.98 0.91
C THR A 57 -10.74 -4.00 1.91
N VAL A 58 -11.12 -2.73 1.82
CA VAL A 58 -10.57 -1.71 2.71
C VAL A 58 -11.64 -1.27 3.71
N HIS A 59 -11.28 -1.29 4.99
CA HIS A 59 -12.13 -0.89 6.10
C HIS A 59 -11.54 0.35 6.78
N TYR A 60 -12.41 1.28 7.17
CA TYR A 60 -12.02 2.56 7.75
C TYR A 60 -12.61 2.70 9.16
N TYR A 61 -11.76 3.06 10.11
CA TYR A 61 -12.14 3.22 11.51
C TYR A 61 -11.48 4.44 12.16
N VAL A 62 -12.02 4.83 13.30
CA VAL A 62 -11.37 5.70 14.27
C VAL A 62 -10.99 4.88 15.50
N ALA A 63 -9.76 5.05 15.96
CA ALA A 63 -9.26 4.46 17.21
C ALA A 63 -8.63 5.54 18.10
N PRO A 64 -8.68 5.39 19.45
CA PRO A 64 -8.13 6.37 20.37
C PRO A 64 -6.60 6.33 20.44
N TYR A 65 -5.96 5.20 20.14
CA TYR A 65 -4.51 5.00 20.23
C TYR A 65 -4.02 3.85 19.34
N ASP A 66 -2.73 3.88 19.02
CA ASP A 66 -2.05 2.84 18.26
C ASP A 66 -1.42 1.81 19.20
N THR A 67 -1.88 0.58 19.14
CA THR A 67 -1.38 -0.53 19.96
C THR A 67 -1.22 -1.83 19.15
N SER A 68 -1.26 -1.76 17.82
CA SER A 68 -1.30 -2.95 16.98
C SER A 68 0.07 -3.43 16.52
N ASP A 69 0.25 -4.75 16.43
CA ASP A 69 1.38 -5.44 15.81
C ASP A 69 1.07 -5.83 14.35
N LEU A 70 0.11 -5.15 13.72
CA LEU A 70 -0.30 -5.44 12.34
C LEU A 70 0.79 -5.16 11.33
N LEU A 71 0.72 -5.84 10.21
CA LEU A 71 1.62 -5.66 9.08
C LEU A 71 1.40 -4.30 8.40
N ARG A 72 2.22 -3.33 8.73
CA ARG A 72 2.10 -1.93 8.29
C ARG A 72 2.36 -1.74 6.81
N THR A 73 1.63 -0.80 6.22
CA THR A 73 1.81 -0.31 4.85
C THR A 73 1.56 1.19 4.78
N GLY A 74 1.56 1.79 3.59
CA GLY A 74 1.24 3.21 3.38
C GLY A 74 2.02 4.15 4.30
N ALA A 75 1.33 5.13 4.85
CA ALA A 75 1.93 6.13 5.74
C ALA A 75 2.51 5.54 7.04
N SER A 76 1.88 4.48 7.57
CA SER A 76 2.38 3.80 8.77
C SER A 76 3.72 3.10 8.53
N ALA A 77 3.94 2.53 7.34
CA ALA A 77 5.20 1.89 6.98
C ALA A 77 6.31 2.92 6.73
N LEU A 78 6.00 4.08 6.15
CA LEU A 78 6.97 5.15 5.96
C LEU A 78 7.57 5.61 7.28
N ALA A 79 6.77 5.70 8.33
CA ALA A 79 7.25 6.06 9.66
C ALA A 79 8.28 5.05 10.21
N LEU A 80 8.19 3.78 9.81
CA LEU A 80 9.14 2.73 10.21
C LEU A 80 10.42 2.72 9.36
N THR A 81 10.38 3.23 8.13
CA THR A 81 11.53 3.24 7.20
C THR A 81 12.49 4.43 7.38
N GLY A 82 12.28 5.24 8.43
CA GLY A 82 13.13 6.42 8.68
C GLY A 82 12.73 7.68 7.91
N ALA A 83 11.75 7.60 7.02
CA ALA A 83 11.19 8.73 6.28
C ALA A 83 10.27 9.63 7.13
N ARG A 84 10.43 9.62 8.45
CA ARG A 84 9.63 10.42 9.39
C ARG A 84 9.66 11.92 9.10
N HIS A 85 10.77 12.42 8.57
CA HIS A 85 10.92 13.84 8.26
C HIS A 85 9.99 14.31 7.14
N GLU A 86 9.62 13.43 6.22
CA GLU A 86 8.73 13.74 5.11
C GLU A 86 7.27 13.85 5.54
N LEU A 87 6.89 13.17 6.62
CA LEU A 87 5.54 13.18 7.18
C LEU A 87 5.37 14.16 8.35
N SER A 88 6.42 14.91 8.70
CA SER A 88 6.36 15.85 9.83
C SER A 88 5.30 16.92 9.61
N GLY A 89 4.36 17.02 10.55
CA GLY A 89 3.26 17.98 10.49
C GLY A 89 2.14 17.60 9.52
N MET A 90 2.17 16.40 8.95
CA MET A 90 1.11 15.89 8.08
C MET A 90 0.07 15.10 8.87
N LYS A 91 -1.18 15.15 8.40
CA LYS A 91 -2.21 14.21 8.85
C LYS A 91 -1.82 12.81 8.36
N THR A 92 -1.58 11.90 9.29
CA THR A 92 -1.28 10.50 8.98
C THR A 92 -2.19 9.59 9.79
N PRO A 93 -2.62 8.43 9.25
CA PRO A 93 -3.33 7.46 10.04
C PRO A 93 -2.42 6.89 11.14
N LEU A 94 -3.00 6.55 12.28
CA LEU A 94 -2.32 5.79 13.33
C LEU A 94 -1.94 4.41 12.82
N ILE A 95 -2.84 3.78 12.07
CA ILE A 95 -2.68 2.45 11.52
C ILE A 95 -3.09 2.48 10.04
N ASP A 96 -2.23 2.02 9.16
CA ASP A 96 -2.52 1.60 7.80
C ASP A 96 -1.84 0.24 7.62
N ALA A 97 -2.63 -0.84 7.56
CA ALA A 97 -2.09 -2.19 7.69
C ALA A 97 -2.93 -3.23 6.95
N TYR A 98 -2.28 -4.35 6.60
CA TYR A 98 -2.94 -5.56 6.11
C TYR A 98 -3.44 -6.41 7.26
N ILE A 99 -4.60 -7.04 7.06
CA ILE A 99 -5.24 -7.91 8.04
C ILE A 99 -5.94 -9.09 7.36
N LEU A 100 -5.96 -10.25 8.03
CA LEU A 100 -6.75 -11.39 7.58
C LEU A 100 -8.21 -11.27 8.04
N PRO A 101 -9.19 -11.81 7.30
CA PRO A 101 -10.61 -11.78 7.69
C PRO A 101 -10.85 -12.35 9.09
N SER A 102 -10.16 -13.44 9.43
CA SER A 102 -10.25 -14.07 10.77
C SER A 102 -9.75 -13.18 11.90
N ASP A 103 -8.80 -12.30 11.61
CA ASP A 103 -8.22 -11.41 12.61
C ASP A 103 -9.01 -10.11 12.72
N LEU A 104 -9.62 -9.64 11.62
CA LEU A 104 -10.48 -8.46 11.63
C LEU A 104 -11.63 -8.61 12.62
N THR A 105 -12.31 -9.77 12.63
CA THR A 105 -13.43 -10.03 13.53
C THR A 105 -13.05 -10.01 15.02
N LYS A 106 -11.80 -10.34 15.33
CA LYS A 106 -11.25 -10.30 16.71
C LYS A 106 -10.67 -8.91 17.02
N PHE A 107 -10.05 -8.28 16.02
CA PHE A 107 -9.34 -7.03 16.18
C PHE A 107 -10.28 -5.86 16.45
N ALA A 108 -11.33 -5.70 15.67
CA ALA A 108 -12.22 -4.55 15.76
C ALA A 108 -12.84 -4.36 17.15
N PRO A 109 -13.40 -5.39 17.84
CA PRO A 109 -13.94 -5.23 19.18
C PRO A 109 -12.86 -4.96 20.25
N ASN A 110 -11.69 -5.60 20.13
CA ASN A 110 -10.65 -5.51 21.14
C ASN A 110 -9.92 -4.16 21.16
N TRP A 111 -9.98 -3.42 20.05
CA TRP A 111 -9.24 -2.17 19.85
C TRP A 111 -10.13 -0.93 19.85
N TRP A 112 -11.38 -1.07 20.24
CA TRP A 112 -12.33 0.04 20.32
C TRP A 112 -12.47 0.78 18.98
N LEU A 113 -12.48 0.03 17.88
CA LEU A 113 -12.60 0.59 16.54
C LEU A 113 -14.05 0.99 16.26
N GLU A 114 -14.24 2.26 15.92
CA GLU A 114 -15.52 2.79 15.48
C GLU A 114 -15.48 2.97 13.96
N PRO A 115 -16.43 2.38 13.18
CA PRO A 115 -16.50 2.62 11.75
C PRO A 115 -16.59 4.11 11.43
N ALA A 116 -15.86 4.56 10.43
CA ALA A 116 -15.80 5.96 10.05
C ALA A 116 -15.72 6.11 8.52
N PRO A 117 -16.13 7.25 7.95
CA PRO A 117 -15.85 7.53 6.55
C PRO A 117 -14.35 7.77 6.34
N PRO A 118 -13.83 7.49 5.13
CA PRO A 118 -12.39 7.52 4.84
C PRO A 118 -11.66 8.80 5.28
N GLU A 119 -12.28 9.96 5.06
CA GLU A 119 -11.70 11.28 5.37
C GLU A 119 -11.58 11.56 6.88
N ARG A 120 -12.30 10.80 7.70
CA ARG A 120 -12.24 10.89 9.17
C ARG A 120 -11.45 9.76 9.81
N ALA A 121 -11.15 8.71 9.04
CA ALA A 121 -10.46 7.55 9.55
C ALA A 121 -9.01 7.88 9.97
N ASN A 122 -8.58 7.29 11.08
CA ASN A 122 -7.19 7.22 11.48
C ASN A 122 -6.66 5.77 11.51
N VAL A 123 -7.53 4.82 11.17
CA VAL A 123 -7.20 3.41 11.00
C VAL A 123 -7.72 2.94 9.65
N ILE A 124 -6.83 2.42 8.83
CA ILE A 124 -7.12 1.81 7.53
C ILE A 124 -6.70 0.35 7.61
N LEU A 125 -7.65 -0.56 7.51
CA LEU A 125 -7.39 -2.00 7.50
C LEU A 125 -7.68 -2.56 6.11
N ARG A 126 -6.66 -3.14 5.49
CA ARG A 126 -6.70 -3.75 4.16
C ARG A 126 -6.84 -5.25 4.33
N GLU A 127 -8.08 -5.73 4.22
CA GLU A 127 -8.38 -7.16 4.35
C GLU A 127 -7.89 -7.90 3.11
N VAL A 128 -7.08 -8.93 3.34
CA VAL A 128 -6.50 -9.79 2.31
C VAL A 128 -6.59 -11.25 2.74
N PHE A 129 -6.76 -12.17 1.79
CA PHE A 129 -6.81 -13.61 2.09
C PHE A 129 -5.45 -14.20 2.47
N THR A 130 -4.38 -13.58 1.98
CA THR A 130 -3.00 -13.95 2.32
C THR A 130 -2.22 -12.68 2.61
N LEU A 131 -1.51 -12.64 3.74
CA LEU A 131 -0.68 -11.49 4.08
C LEU A 131 0.47 -11.37 3.08
N PRO A 132 0.62 -10.22 2.41
CA PRO A 132 1.73 -10.00 1.48
C PRO A 132 3.03 -9.79 2.24
N ARG A 133 4.16 -10.01 1.57
CA ARG A 133 5.40 -9.38 1.98
C ARG A 133 5.33 -7.90 1.58
N VAL A 134 5.20 -7.01 2.55
CA VAL A 134 5.11 -5.58 2.26
C VAL A 134 6.45 -5.07 1.73
N LEU A 135 6.44 -4.62 0.49
CA LEU A 135 7.59 -4.06 -0.22
C LEU A 135 7.30 -2.59 -0.57
N ARG A 136 8.30 -1.88 -1.07
CA ARG A 136 8.19 -0.44 -1.39
C ARG A 136 7.02 -0.10 -2.31
N LEU A 137 6.70 -0.96 -3.29
CA LEU A 137 5.57 -0.74 -4.20
C LEU A 137 4.22 -0.78 -3.45
N HIS A 138 4.06 -1.70 -2.49
CA HIS A 138 2.87 -1.73 -1.61
C HIS A 138 2.74 -0.42 -0.86
N VAL A 139 3.83 0.04 -0.23
CA VAL A 139 3.85 1.30 0.53
C VAL A 139 3.45 2.48 -0.36
N ALA A 140 3.99 2.57 -1.58
CA ALA A 140 3.67 3.66 -2.51
C ALA A 140 2.21 3.64 -2.95
N ALA A 141 1.66 2.47 -3.33
CA ALA A 141 0.28 2.34 -3.77
C ALA A 141 -0.71 2.63 -2.63
N ASP A 142 -0.45 2.12 -1.44
CA ASP A 142 -1.34 2.30 -0.30
C ASP A 142 -1.27 3.73 0.26
N LEU A 143 -0.11 4.37 0.20
CA LEU A 143 0.05 5.79 0.54
C LEU A 143 -0.72 6.67 -0.45
N LEU A 144 -0.63 6.39 -1.74
CA LEU A 144 -1.36 7.12 -2.78
C LEU A 144 -2.87 6.95 -2.62
N HIS A 145 -3.33 5.72 -2.34
CA HIS A 145 -4.74 5.47 -2.02
C HIS A 145 -5.21 6.27 -0.80
N ALA A 146 -4.46 6.26 0.30
CA ALA A 146 -4.79 7.01 1.51
C ALA A 146 -4.85 8.53 1.25
N CYS A 147 -4.00 9.04 0.34
CA CYS A 147 -4.02 10.42 -0.12
C CYS A 147 -5.29 10.72 -0.94
N ASP A 148 -5.60 9.89 -1.92
CA ASP A 148 -6.76 10.08 -2.80
C ASP A 148 -8.11 10.06 -2.06
N ILE A 149 -8.21 9.34 -0.94
CA ILE A 149 -9.40 9.31 -0.07
C ILE A 149 -9.39 10.37 1.05
N GLY A 150 -8.38 11.23 1.11
CA GLY A 150 -8.27 12.29 2.12
C GLY A 150 -7.91 11.80 3.54
N ALA A 151 -7.44 10.56 3.71
CA ALA A 151 -6.98 10.03 4.99
C ALA A 151 -5.61 10.57 5.41
N VAL A 152 -4.79 10.98 4.45
CA VAL A 152 -3.51 11.66 4.64
C VAL A 152 -3.47 12.98 3.87
N ASP A 153 -2.49 13.81 4.18
CA ASP A 153 -2.23 15.08 3.49
C ASP A 153 -1.76 14.83 2.03
N GLU A 154 -2.15 15.72 1.12
CA GLU A 154 -1.78 15.66 -0.31
C GLU A 154 -0.26 15.60 -0.53
N ARG A 155 0.54 16.17 0.37
CA ARG A 155 2.01 16.07 0.33
C ARG A 155 2.52 14.62 0.41
N ALA A 156 1.72 13.68 0.91
CA ALA A 156 2.05 12.27 0.91
C ALA A 156 2.21 11.70 -0.51
N GLN A 157 1.58 12.32 -1.51
CA GLN A 157 1.77 11.98 -2.91
C GLN A 157 3.23 12.12 -3.34
N GLU A 158 3.95 13.14 -2.85
CA GLU A 158 5.38 13.32 -3.13
C GLU A 158 6.22 12.15 -2.61
N GLY A 159 5.83 11.58 -1.46
CA GLY A 159 6.45 10.37 -0.91
C GLY A 159 6.26 9.15 -1.82
N ALA A 160 5.04 8.93 -2.32
CA ALA A 160 4.75 7.86 -3.27
C ALA A 160 5.52 8.05 -4.59
N GLU A 161 5.58 9.28 -5.10
CA GLU A 161 6.34 9.63 -6.31
C GLU A 161 7.84 9.35 -6.16
N ARG A 162 8.42 9.71 -5.01
CA ARG A 162 9.83 9.45 -4.71
C ARG A 162 10.12 7.94 -4.69
N ILE A 163 9.28 7.16 -4.02
CA ILE A 163 9.42 5.71 -4.01
C ILE A 163 9.37 5.16 -5.43
N MET A 164 8.41 5.61 -6.25
CA MET A 164 8.30 5.16 -7.63
C MET A 164 9.53 5.50 -8.48
N LYS A 165 10.06 6.72 -8.37
CA LYS A 165 11.30 7.12 -9.06
C LYS A 165 12.49 6.25 -8.67
N GLU A 166 12.62 5.90 -7.39
CA GLU A 166 13.70 5.01 -6.93
C GLU A 166 13.53 3.59 -7.46
N LEU A 167 12.30 3.04 -7.44
CA LEU A 167 12.03 1.70 -7.96
C LEU A 167 12.33 1.60 -9.45
N CYS A 168 11.91 2.59 -10.23
CA CYS A 168 12.18 2.61 -11.68
C CYS A 168 13.67 2.68 -11.97
N ARG A 169 14.43 3.53 -11.27
CA ARG A 169 15.88 3.61 -11.42
C ARG A 169 16.61 2.29 -11.09
N LEU A 170 16.07 1.51 -10.15
CA LEU A 170 16.64 0.21 -9.78
C LEU A 170 16.30 -0.87 -10.80
N SER A 171 15.15 -0.81 -11.45
CA SER A 171 14.72 -1.79 -12.46
C SER A 171 15.43 -1.65 -13.83
N GLU A 172 16.10 -0.52 -14.07
CA GLU A 172 16.89 -0.27 -15.29
C GLU A 172 18.35 -0.83 -15.20
N ARG A 173 18.74 -1.38 -14.07
CA ARG A 173 20.07 -1.99 -13.85
C ARG A 173 20.07 -3.49 -14.03
#